data_6c4e0c4d62803b46bd57d81d75989cd1
#
_entry.id   6c4e0c4d62803b46bd57d81d75989cd1
#
_cell.length_a   1.000
_cell.length_b   1.000
_cell.length_c   1.000
_cell.angle_alpha   90.00
_cell.angle_beta   90.00
_cell.angle_gamma   90.00
#
_symmetry.space_group_name_H-M   'P 1'
#
loop_
_entity.id
_entity.type
_entity.pdbx_description
1 polymer ?
#
loop_
_entity_poly.entity_id
_entity_poly.type
_entity_poly.pdbx_seq_one_letter_code
_entity_poly.pdbx_strand_id
1 'polypeptide(L)'
;HRYGRSQMFYFSKAFDESQPYAFEVKRSEFDTILVKNAIAKGVTVHEGVKAQRVEFRPGQSSLVHTEDRDGRPRTWEAKFVVDASGRDTFLSNQLGGKRRSQQHSSAAIFGHFEGVGRLPGKDEGNITAGWLNDGWCWLIPFKDGTTSVGVVCHPDYIKSRTVPLDQFLLDTLRQSPPIAQRMERAKPLTQTYAAANFSYRRDTMSGEGYLMIGDAFAFIDPVFSSGVHLALNSGTRGAAVVDAYLRKSPDYAAQLQEFEQMVRRGINTFSWFIHRFNQPAFEELFVSTNRPPKMERAVLSLLAGDVFAQAQARLPLFLFKVVYYIVFVLNWKENWAVARRRKQGTRTTVTEVKDYAVNQANAPN
;
A
#
# COMPACT_ATOMS: atom_id res chain seq x y z
N HIS A 1 -16.16 8.12 -10.79
CA HIS A 1 -17.38 7.62 -10.13
C HIS A 1 -18.33 7.01 -11.15
N ARG A 2 -19.03 5.94 -10.80
CA ARG A 2 -20.00 5.22 -11.67
C ARG A 2 -21.10 6.11 -12.27
N TYR A 3 -21.41 7.23 -11.60
CA TYR A 3 -22.45 8.18 -12.00
C TYR A 3 -21.91 9.48 -12.61
N GLY A 4 -20.68 9.47 -13.16
CA GLY A 4 -20.07 10.63 -13.80
C GLY A 4 -19.63 11.76 -12.85
N ARG A 5 -19.70 11.55 -11.53
CA ARG A 5 -19.25 12.55 -10.56
C ARG A 5 -17.74 12.43 -10.33
N SER A 6 -17.07 13.55 -10.12
CA SER A 6 -15.66 13.63 -9.73
C SER A 6 -15.49 14.57 -8.56
N GLN A 7 -14.48 14.33 -7.72
CA GLN A 7 -14.09 15.18 -6.62
C GLN A 7 -12.58 15.38 -6.67
N MET A 8 -12.15 16.62 -6.50
CA MET A 8 -10.73 16.97 -6.37
C MET A 8 -10.36 17.12 -4.90
N PHE A 9 -9.26 16.51 -4.49
CA PHE A 9 -8.75 16.55 -3.13
C PHE A 9 -7.40 17.27 -3.13
N TYR A 10 -7.32 18.45 -2.50
CA TYR A 10 -6.09 19.21 -2.35
C TYR A 10 -5.56 19.05 -0.94
N PHE A 11 -4.36 18.52 -0.78
CA PHE A 11 -3.72 18.29 0.54
C PHE A 11 -3.48 19.56 1.31
N SER A 12 -3.35 20.70 0.63
CA SER A 12 -3.30 22.04 1.24
C SER A 12 -4.53 22.42 2.08
N LYS A 13 -5.63 21.66 1.97
CA LYS A 13 -6.84 21.82 2.78
C LYS A 13 -6.92 20.81 3.95
N ALA A 14 -5.91 19.98 4.19
CA ALA A 14 -5.85 19.09 5.34
C ALA A 14 -5.75 19.87 6.67
N PHE A 15 -5.82 19.19 7.82
CA PHE A 15 -5.60 19.85 9.10
C PHE A 15 -4.15 20.28 9.30
N ASP A 16 -3.21 19.45 8.82
CA ASP A 16 -1.79 19.80 8.74
C ASP A 16 -1.50 20.37 7.35
N GLU A 17 -1.22 21.66 7.29
CA GLU A 17 -0.92 22.39 6.05
C GLU A 17 0.60 22.47 5.78
N SER A 18 1.44 21.89 6.65
CA SER A 18 2.90 21.92 6.53
C SER A 18 3.41 21.17 5.28
N GLN A 19 2.63 20.18 4.80
CA GLN A 19 2.94 19.41 3.61
C GLN A 19 1.74 19.43 2.64
N PRO A 20 1.58 20.50 1.84
CA PRO A 20 0.37 20.73 1.04
C PRO A 20 0.32 19.91 -0.25
N TYR A 21 1.34 19.09 -0.55
CA TYR A 21 1.48 18.26 -1.74
C TYR A 21 2.16 16.94 -1.43
N ALA A 22 2.11 16.02 -2.38
CA ALA A 22 2.87 14.77 -2.38
C ALA A 22 3.74 14.68 -3.64
N PHE A 23 4.66 13.71 -3.65
CA PHE A 23 5.52 13.45 -4.80
C PHE A 23 5.10 12.15 -5.48
N GLU A 24 4.90 12.18 -6.78
CA GLU A 24 4.88 11.00 -7.62
C GLU A 24 6.32 10.68 -8.05
N VAL A 25 6.80 9.51 -7.66
CA VAL A 25 8.20 9.14 -7.89
C VAL A 25 8.33 7.79 -8.59
N LYS A 26 9.33 7.68 -9.46
CA LYS A 26 9.80 6.39 -9.93
C LYS A 26 10.54 5.70 -8.79
N ARG A 27 10.04 4.55 -8.34
CA ARG A 27 10.56 3.85 -7.17
C ARG A 27 12.02 3.45 -7.31
N SER A 28 12.46 3.04 -8.50
CA SER A 28 13.88 2.73 -8.75
C SER A 28 14.80 3.91 -8.46
N GLU A 29 14.42 5.13 -8.86
CA GLU A 29 15.20 6.34 -8.60
C GLU A 29 15.11 6.76 -7.12
N PHE A 30 13.91 6.80 -6.57
CA PHE A 30 13.66 7.21 -5.19
C PHE A 30 14.36 6.28 -4.19
N ASP A 31 14.19 4.98 -4.34
CA ASP A 31 14.81 3.99 -3.46
C ASP A 31 16.36 4.05 -3.56
N THR A 32 16.90 4.28 -4.77
CA THR A 32 18.33 4.47 -4.99
C THR A 32 18.87 5.72 -4.25
N ILE A 33 18.12 6.83 -4.27
CA ILE A 33 18.49 8.05 -3.52
C ILE A 33 18.57 7.77 -2.02
N LEU A 34 17.58 7.03 -1.48
CA LEU A 34 17.57 6.69 -0.06
C LEU A 34 18.73 5.77 0.33
N VAL A 35 19.04 4.76 -0.48
CA VAL A 35 20.19 3.85 -0.25
C VAL A 35 21.51 4.62 -0.31
N LYS A 36 21.71 5.46 -1.33
CA LYS A 36 22.92 6.29 -1.44
C LYS A 36 23.08 7.25 -0.26
N ASN A 37 21.98 7.83 0.22
CA ASN A 37 22.01 8.67 1.42
C ASN A 37 22.39 7.86 2.67
N ALA A 38 21.87 6.65 2.84
CA ALA A 38 22.26 5.77 3.94
C ALA A 38 23.77 5.44 3.91
N ILE A 39 24.30 5.10 2.73
CA ILE A 39 25.76 4.87 2.54
C ILE A 39 26.57 6.12 2.91
N ALA A 40 26.16 7.29 2.46
CA ALA A 40 26.81 8.56 2.78
C ALA A 40 26.79 8.90 4.29
N LYS A 41 25.84 8.31 5.04
CA LYS A 41 25.76 8.40 6.50
C LYS A 41 26.52 7.29 7.23
N GLY A 42 27.29 6.48 6.53
CA GLY A 42 28.15 5.43 7.11
C GLY A 42 27.47 4.06 7.26
N VAL A 43 26.31 3.86 6.66
CA VAL A 43 25.67 2.54 6.64
C VAL A 43 26.38 1.64 5.62
N THR A 44 26.79 0.44 6.03
CA THR A 44 27.29 -0.58 5.11
C THR A 44 26.12 -1.26 4.40
N VAL A 45 26.10 -1.21 3.08
CA VAL A 45 25.06 -1.82 2.25
C VAL A 45 25.69 -2.93 1.40
N HIS A 46 25.09 -4.10 1.43
CA HIS A 46 25.51 -5.26 0.62
C HIS A 46 24.41 -5.58 -0.38
N GLU A 47 24.54 -5.09 -1.61
CA GLU A 47 23.65 -5.43 -2.71
C GLU A 47 23.96 -6.84 -3.26
N GLY A 48 22.92 -7.52 -3.75
CA GLY A 48 23.07 -8.88 -4.27
C GLY A 48 23.33 -9.95 -3.20
N VAL A 49 23.10 -9.62 -1.93
CA VAL A 49 23.20 -10.54 -0.79
C VAL A 49 21.82 -10.80 -0.23
N LYS A 50 21.37 -12.05 -0.28
CA LYS A 50 20.04 -12.47 0.17
C LYS A 50 20.12 -13.05 1.57
N ALA A 51 19.31 -12.51 2.49
CA ALA A 51 19.10 -13.14 3.80
C ALA A 51 18.30 -14.44 3.63
N GLN A 52 18.82 -15.54 4.16
CA GLN A 52 18.22 -16.87 4.07
C GLN A 52 17.52 -17.28 5.38
N ARG A 53 18.12 -16.94 6.52
CA ARG A 53 17.62 -17.32 7.85
C ARG A 53 18.24 -16.42 8.94
N VAL A 54 17.45 -16.17 9.99
CA VAL A 54 17.97 -15.59 11.25
C VAL A 54 17.86 -16.63 12.36
N GLU A 55 18.95 -16.85 13.05
CA GLU A 55 19.00 -17.66 14.27
C GLU A 55 18.99 -16.72 15.48
N PHE A 56 17.85 -16.65 16.14
CA PHE A 56 17.69 -15.86 17.36
C PHE A 56 18.25 -16.63 18.55
N ARG A 57 19.16 -16.00 19.30
CA ARG A 57 19.82 -16.59 20.47
C ARG A 57 19.49 -15.73 21.70
N PRO A 58 18.62 -16.20 22.61
CA PRO A 58 18.21 -15.44 23.80
C PRO A 58 19.41 -14.94 24.60
N GLY A 59 19.42 -13.64 24.94
CA GLY A 59 20.51 -13.00 25.67
C GLY A 59 21.84 -12.82 24.92
N GLN A 60 21.90 -13.17 23.63
CA GLN A 60 23.08 -13.05 22.78
C GLN A 60 22.73 -12.34 21.47
N SER A 61 23.78 -12.01 20.69
CA SER A 61 23.60 -11.52 19.31
C SER A 61 23.01 -12.63 18.44
N SER A 62 22.10 -12.26 17.53
CA SER A 62 21.51 -13.17 16.53
C SER A 62 22.50 -13.44 15.40
N LEU A 63 22.39 -14.61 14.74
CA LEU A 63 23.13 -14.92 13.52
C LEU A 63 22.24 -14.75 12.31
N VAL A 64 22.65 -13.94 11.35
CA VAL A 64 21.98 -13.74 10.06
C VAL A 64 22.75 -14.49 8.99
N HIS A 65 22.16 -15.56 8.48
CA HIS A 65 22.70 -16.36 7.39
C HIS A 65 22.29 -15.76 6.04
N THR A 66 23.26 -15.50 5.18
CA THR A 66 23.06 -14.88 3.87
C THR A 66 23.76 -15.66 2.79
N GLU A 67 23.37 -15.41 1.55
CA GLU A 67 23.99 -15.96 0.35
C GLU A 67 24.14 -14.86 -0.69
N ASP A 68 25.29 -14.77 -1.34
CA ASP A 68 25.53 -13.82 -2.42
C ASP A 68 25.04 -14.36 -3.78
N ARG A 69 25.21 -13.56 -4.85
CA ARG A 69 24.78 -13.95 -6.22
C ARG A 69 25.53 -15.18 -6.77
N ASP A 70 26.71 -15.46 -6.24
CA ASP A 70 27.53 -16.62 -6.62
C ASP A 70 27.21 -17.87 -5.78
N GLY A 71 26.21 -17.79 -4.90
CA GLY A 71 25.83 -18.88 -3.99
C GLY A 71 26.75 -19.06 -2.79
N ARG A 72 27.60 -18.08 -2.50
CA ARG A 72 28.54 -18.17 -1.37
C ARG A 72 27.84 -17.80 -0.07
N PRO A 73 27.82 -18.71 0.92
CA PRO A 73 27.20 -18.43 2.19
C PRO A 73 28.07 -17.48 3.04
N ARG A 74 27.41 -16.59 3.79
CA ARG A 74 28.04 -15.74 4.79
C ARG A 74 27.14 -15.62 6.02
N THR A 75 27.77 -15.58 7.20
CA THR A 75 27.06 -15.38 8.47
C THR A 75 27.48 -14.06 9.10
N TRP A 76 26.50 -13.30 9.56
CA TRP A 76 26.69 -12.02 10.23
C TRP A 76 26.19 -12.13 11.66
N GLU A 77 26.92 -11.54 12.59
CA GLU A 77 26.47 -11.39 13.96
C GLU A 77 25.80 -10.03 14.14
N ALA A 78 24.56 -10.01 14.63
CA ALA A 78 23.76 -8.82 14.80
C ALA A 78 23.17 -8.71 16.20
N LYS A 79 23.41 -7.58 16.87
CA LYS A 79 22.80 -7.31 18.18
C LYS A 79 21.28 -7.11 18.10
N PHE A 80 20.80 -6.66 16.96
CA PHE A 80 19.36 -6.46 16.67
C PHE A 80 19.10 -6.65 15.17
N VAL A 81 17.99 -7.24 14.80
CA VAL A 81 17.58 -7.47 13.41
C VAL A 81 16.33 -6.65 13.10
N VAL A 82 16.40 -5.84 12.05
CA VAL A 82 15.23 -5.13 11.52
C VAL A 82 14.84 -5.75 10.18
N ASP A 83 13.65 -6.35 10.13
CA ASP A 83 13.09 -6.87 8.88
C ASP A 83 12.36 -5.74 8.14
N ALA A 84 12.95 -5.29 7.05
CA ALA A 84 12.39 -4.33 6.10
C ALA A 84 12.23 -4.97 4.71
N SER A 85 12.08 -6.30 4.63
CA SER A 85 12.02 -7.08 3.39
C SER A 85 10.78 -6.80 2.53
N GLY A 86 9.94 -5.86 2.94
CA GLY A 86 8.77 -5.49 2.19
C GLY A 86 7.80 -6.67 2.01
N ARG A 87 7.31 -6.86 0.80
CA ARG A 87 6.32 -7.90 0.47
C ARG A 87 6.87 -9.33 0.56
N ASP A 88 8.19 -9.51 0.56
CA ASP A 88 8.81 -10.83 0.77
C ASP A 88 8.56 -11.35 2.19
N THR A 89 8.30 -10.44 3.14
CA THR A 89 7.88 -10.79 4.51
C THR A 89 8.79 -11.85 5.15
N PHE A 90 10.10 -11.62 5.07
CA PHE A 90 11.14 -12.59 5.41
C PHE A 90 10.97 -13.23 6.79
N LEU A 91 10.98 -12.44 7.86
CA LEU A 91 10.79 -12.98 9.21
C LEU A 91 9.36 -13.51 9.43
N SER A 92 8.35 -12.92 8.78
CA SER A 92 6.99 -13.44 8.86
C SER A 92 6.85 -14.85 8.27
N ASN A 93 7.60 -15.15 7.20
CA ASN A 93 7.64 -16.48 6.63
C ASN A 93 8.44 -17.45 7.52
N GLN A 94 9.56 -16.99 8.09
CA GLN A 94 10.40 -17.82 8.97
C GLN A 94 9.71 -18.15 10.28
N LEU A 95 9.11 -17.16 10.94
CA LEU A 95 8.53 -17.28 12.28
C LEU A 95 7.05 -17.71 12.27
N GLY A 96 6.42 -17.75 11.09
CA GLY A 96 5.00 -18.03 10.95
C GLY A 96 4.11 -16.85 11.38
N GLY A 97 2.80 -17.10 11.45
CA GLY A 97 1.82 -16.10 11.94
C GLY A 97 1.38 -15.04 10.94
N LYS A 98 1.79 -15.15 9.66
CA LYS A 98 1.28 -14.31 8.59
C LYS A 98 -0.16 -14.70 8.26
N ARG A 99 -1.08 -13.76 8.40
CA ARG A 99 -2.50 -13.93 8.07
C ARG A 99 -2.85 -13.11 6.85
N ARG A 100 -3.38 -13.75 5.82
CA ARG A 100 -3.97 -13.05 4.67
C ARG A 100 -5.32 -12.48 5.06
N SER A 101 -5.66 -11.31 4.52
CA SER A 101 -6.99 -10.75 4.71
C SER A 101 -8.02 -11.61 3.98
N GLN A 102 -9.00 -12.12 4.73
CA GLN A 102 -10.16 -12.81 4.16
C GLN A 102 -11.22 -11.83 3.63
N GLN A 103 -11.10 -10.56 3.98
CA GLN A 103 -12.09 -9.52 3.64
C GLN A 103 -11.70 -8.72 2.40
N HIS A 104 -10.45 -8.80 1.97
CA HIS A 104 -9.93 -8.02 0.87
C HIS A 104 -8.96 -8.85 0.04
N SER A 105 -9.45 -9.28 -1.12
CA SER A 105 -8.64 -9.95 -2.13
C SER A 105 -8.66 -9.08 -3.38
N SER A 106 -7.50 -8.65 -3.82
CA SER A 106 -7.34 -7.82 -5.01
C SER A 106 -6.08 -8.19 -5.77
N ALA A 107 -6.10 -7.94 -7.07
CA ALA A 107 -4.94 -8.07 -7.93
C ALA A 107 -4.86 -6.82 -8.82
N ALA A 108 -3.64 -6.36 -9.08
CA ALA A 108 -3.35 -5.24 -9.96
C ALA A 108 -2.81 -5.74 -11.30
N ILE A 109 -3.19 -5.04 -12.36
CA ILE A 109 -2.57 -5.12 -13.68
C ILE A 109 -2.16 -3.71 -14.05
N PHE A 110 -0.90 -3.49 -14.44
CA PHE A 110 -0.38 -2.16 -14.65
C PHE A 110 0.81 -2.13 -15.61
N GLY A 111 1.08 -0.92 -16.12
CA GLY A 111 2.24 -0.62 -16.96
C GLY A 111 2.52 0.88 -16.99
N HIS A 112 3.61 1.25 -17.68
CA HIS A 112 3.94 2.65 -17.95
C HIS A 112 3.58 2.98 -19.39
N PHE A 113 3.06 4.18 -19.58
CA PHE A 113 2.57 4.66 -20.87
C PHE A 113 3.08 6.07 -21.15
N GLU A 114 3.28 6.40 -22.41
CA GLU A 114 3.41 7.77 -22.93
C GLU A 114 2.10 8.22 -23.59
N GLY A 115 1.93 9.51 -23.79
CA GLY A 115 0.78 10.07 -24.50
C GLY A 115 -0.56 10.00 -23.76
N VAL A 116 -0.56 9.65 -22.47
CA VAL A 116 -1.77 9.70 -21.62
C VAL A 116 -2.19 11.14 -21.40
N GLY A 117 -3.45 11.47 -21.67
CA GLY A 117 -4.01 12.80 -21.46
C GLY A 117 -3.91 13.23 -20.00
N ARG A 118 -3.41 14.43 -19.73
CA ARG A 118 -3.24 15.00 -18.39
C ARG A 118 -4.40 15.92 -18.02
N LEU A 119 -4.56 16.19 -16.74
CA LEU A 119 -5.48 17.22 -16.28
C LEU A 119 -4.94 18.61 -16.67
N PRO A 120 -5.80 19.62 -16.84
CA PRO A 120 -5.37 20.95 -17.28
C PRO A 120 -4.76 21.77 -16.14
N GLY A 121 -3.84 22.69 -16.51
CA GLY A 121 -3.30 23.72 -15.64
C GLY A 121 -2.58 23.16 -14.39
N LYS A 122 -2.88 23.71 -13.22
CA LYS A 122 -2.24 23.32 -11.95
C LYS A 122 -2.47 21.86 -11.53
N ASP A 123 -3.45 21.22 -12.13
CA ASP A 123 -3.84 19.85 -11.79
C ASP A 123 -3.14 18.80 -12.68
N GLU A 124 -2.28 19.22 -13.61
CA GLU A 124 -1.58 18.37 -14.57
C GLU A 124 -0.85 17.18 -13.90
N GLY A 125 -0.22 17.43 -12.74
CA GLY A 125 0.51 16.43 -11.98
C GLY A 125 -0.36 15.59 -11.05
N ASN A 126 -1.66 15.84 -10.92
CA ASN A 126 -2.48 15.15 -9.94
C ASN A 126 -2.76 13.70 -10.34
N ILE A 127 -2.66 12.80 -9.35
CA ILE A 127 -3.10 11.41 -9.46
C ILE A 127 -4.60 11.39 -9.76
N THR A 128 -5.00 10.53 -10.67
CA THR A 128 -6.41 10.22 -10.89
C THR A 128 -6.69 8.80 -10.43
N ALA A 129 -7.66 8.64 -9.52
CA ALA A 129 -8.23 7.35 -9.16
C ALA A 129 -9.67 7.28 -9.67
N GLY A 130 -10.02 6.20 -10.36
CA GLY A 130 -11.37 6.00 -10.92
C GLY A 130 -11.98 4.69 -10.45
N TRP A 131 -13.29 4.68 -10.13
CA TRP A 131 -14.02 3.44 -9.89
C TRP A 131 -14.42 2.78 -11.20
N LEU A 132 -14.28 1.46 -11.23
CA LEU A 132 -14.70 0.57 -12.30
C LEU A 132 -15.78 -0.40 -11.76
N ASN A 133 -16.43 -1.14 -12.64
CA ASN A 133 -17.46 -2.10 -12.21
C ASN A 133 -16.92 -3.16 -11.25
N ASP A 134 -15.73 -3.67 -11.51
CA ASP A 134 -15.11 -4.76 -10.76
C ASP A 134 -13.85 -4.34 -9.98
N GLY A 135 -13.69 -3.02 -9.74
CA GLY A 135 -12.51 -2.51 -9.02
C GLY A 135 -12.32 -1.01 -9.14
N TRP A 136 -11.06 -0.61 -9.27
CA TRP A 136 -10.67 0.78 -9.46
C TRP A 136 -9.41 0.86 -10.34
N CYS A 137 -9.13 2.05 -10.86
CA CYS A 137 -7.94 2.31 -11.68
C CYS A 137 -7.19 3.53 -11.18
N TRP A 138 -5.92 3.64 -11.61
CA TRP A 138 -5.09 4.81 -11.38
C TRP A 138 -4.43 5.30 -12.64
N LEU A 139 -4.22 6.61 -12.73
CA LEU A 139 -3.31 7.29 -13.64
C LEU A 139 -2.41 8.19 -12.79
N ILE A 140 -1.12 7.90 -12.75
CA ILE A 140 -0.11 8.63 -11.98
C ILE A 140 0.89 9.23 -12.97
N PRO A 141 0.79 10.54 -13.24
CA PRO A 141 1.68 11.20 -14.19
C PRO A 141 3.05 11.47 -13.56
N PHE A 142 4.13 11.26 -14.31
CA PHE A 142 5.47 11.64 -13.91
C PHE A 142 5.96 12.88 -14.68
N LYS A 143 6.98 13.54 -14.12
CA LYS A 143 7.56 14.77 -14.67
C LYS A 143 8.11 14.60 -16.08
N ASP A 144 8.62 13.42 -16.42
CA ASP A 144 9.23 13.11 -17.72
C ASP A 144 8.22 12.81 -18.84
N GLY A 145 6.94 13.01 -18.61
CA GLY A 145 5.88 12.75 -19.59
C GLY A 145 5.29 11.34 -19.53
N THR A 146 5.91 10.42 -18.82
CA THR A 146 5.36 9.08 -18.62
C THR A 146 4.22 9.08 -17.62
N THR A 147 3.35 8.08 -17.67
CA THR A 147 2.25 7.88 -16.72
C THR A 147 2.19 6.42 -16.31
N SER A 148 2.18 6.15 -15.01
CA SER A 148 1.84 4.82 -14.51
C SER A 148 0.33 4.65 -14.58
N VAL A 149 -0.12 3.59 -15.24
CA VAL A 149 -1.53 3.28 -15.43
C VAL A 149 -1.79 1.86 -14.96
N GLY A 150 -2.86 1.68 -14.19
CA GLY A 150 -3.22 0.33 -13.76
C GLY A 150 -4.64 0.21 -13.27
N VAL A 151 -5.06 -1.03 -13.13
CA VAL A 151 -6.36 -1.43 -12.58
C VAL A 151 -6.14 -2.37 -11.40
N VAL A 152 -6.97 -2.23 -10.38
CA VAL A 152 -7.04 -3.16 -9.26
C VAL A 152 -8.44 -3.76 -9.24
N CYS A 153 -8.52 -5.05 -9.48
CA CYS A 153 -9.76 -5.77 -9.63
C CYS A 153 -9.82 -6.98 -8.70
N HIS A 154 -11.03 -7.53 -8.59
CA HIS A 154 -11.19 -8.84 -7.95
C HIS A 154 -10.42 -9.91 -8.76
N PRO A 155 -9.71 -10.85 -8.13
CA PRO A 155 -8.94 -11.87 -8.84
C PRO A 155 -9.78 -12.69 -9.82
N ASP A 156 -11.04 -12.99 -9.50
CA ASP A 156 -11.92 -13.77 -10.38
C ASP A 156 -12.25 -13.02 -11.68
N TYR A 157 -12.39 -11.68 -11.62
CA TYR A 157 -12.57 -10.87 -12.82
C TYR A 157 -11.32 -10.93 -13.73
N ILE A 158 -10.13 -10.89 -13.13
CA ILE A 158 -8.88 -11.03 -13.89
C ILE A 158 -8.73 -12.44 -14.46
N LYS A 159 -9.13 -13.48 -13.73
CA LYS A 159 -9.09 -14.88 -14.19
C LYS A 159 -10.07 -15.16 -15.32
N SER A 160 -11.20 -14.48 -15.36
CA SER A 160 -12.23 -14.65 -16.41
C SER A 160 -11.82 -14.05 -17.76
N ARG A 161 -10.66 -13.42 -17.88
CA ARG A 161 -10.20 -12.83 -19.14
C ARG A 161 -9.98 -13.90 -20.22
N THR A 162 -10.35 -13.54 -21.43
CA THR A 162 -10.13 -14.35 -22.65
C THR A 162 -9.11 -13.72 -23.61
N VAL A 163 -8.54 -12.56 -23.22
CA VAL A 163 -7.58 -11.79 -24.01
C VAL A 163 -6.24 -11.66 -23.28
N PRO A 164 -5.15 -11.31 -23.95
CA PRO A 164 -3.86 -11.00 -23.33
C PRO A 164 -3.97 -9.91 -22.27
N LEU A 165 -3.00 -9.87 -21.35
CA LEU A 165 -3.04 -9.03 -20.17
C LEU A 165 -3.06 -7.53 -20.48
N ASP A 166 -2.32 -7.12 -21.50
CA ASP A 166 -2.25 -5.74 -22.03
C ASP A 166 -3.60 -5.29 -22.61
N GLN A 167 -4.21 -6.15 -23.42
CA GLN A 167 -5.54 -5.89 -23.97
C GLN A 167 -6.59 -5.82 -22.86
N PHE A 168 -6.54 -6.74 -21.89
CA PHE A 168 -7.44 -6.74 -20.75
C PHE A 168 -7.33 -5.46 -19.91
N LEU A 169 -6.11 -4.95 -19.70
CA LEU A 169 -5.89 -3.66 -19.03
C LEU A 169 -6.63 -2.53 -19.76
N LEU A 170 -6.43 -2.41 -21.08
CA LEU A 170 -7.04 -1.37 -21.89
C LEU A 170 -8.57 -1.50 -21.94
N ASP A 171 -9.10 -2.71 -22.11
CA ASP A 171 -10.54 -2.96 -22.13
C ASP A 171 -11.21 -2.64 -20.81
N THR A 172 -10.51 -2.94 -19.70
CA THR A 172 -11.00 -2.61 -18.36
C THR A 172 -11.04 -1.09 -18.13
N LEU A 173 -10.04 -0.35 -18.57
CA LEU A 173 -10.00 1.11 -18.48
C LEU A 173 -11.11 1.78 -19.31
N ARG A 174 -11.48 1.18 -20.46
CA ARG A 174 -12.57 1.66 -21.32
C ARG A 174 -13.96 1.64 -20.65
N GLN A 175 -14.14 0.93 -19.54
CA GLN A 175 -15.37 0.99 -18.75
C GLN A 175 -15.65 2.38 -18.17
N SER A 176 -14.63 3.23 -18.04
CA SER A 176 -14.75 4.61 -17.58
C SER A 176 -14.51 5.58 -18.74
N PRO A 177 -15.55 6.22 -19.32
CA PRO A 177 -15.41 7.12 -20.46
C PRO A 177 -14.37 8.23 -20.25
N PRO A 178 -14.28 8.90 -19.07
CA PRO A 178 -13.26 9.92 -18.84
C PRO A 178 -11.83 9.35 -18.83
N ILE A 179 -11.65 8.13 -18.36
CA ILE A 179 -10.35 7.46 -18.40
C ILE A 179 -10.03 7.01 -19.83
N ALA A 180 -11.00 6.42 -20.53
CA ALA A 180 -10.86 6.01 -21.92
C ALA A 180 -10.40 7.17 -22.82
N GLN A 181 -11.02 8.34 -22.67
CA GLN A 181 -10.64 9.55 -23.39
C GLN A 181 -9.17 9.94 -23.16
N ARG A 182 -8.69 9.85 -21.92
CA ARG A 182 -7.29 10.15 -21.58
C ARG A 182 -6.32 9.11 -22.14
N MET A 183 -6.77 7.89 -22.39
CA MET A 183 -5.98 6.78 -22.93
C MET A 183 -5.99 6.72 -24.49
N GLU A 184 -6.74 7.55 -25.19
CA GLU A 184 -6.87 7.48 -26.67
C GLU A 184 -5.54 7.52 -27.41
N ARG A 185 -4.57 8.31 -26.92
CA ARG A 185 -3.24 8.47 -27.54
C ARG A 185 -2.14 7.73 -26.77
N ALA A 186 -2.51 6.97 -25.74
CA ALA A 186 -1.56 6.29 -24.88
C ALA A 186 -0.87 5.13 -25.62
N LYS A 187 0.45 5.05 -25.49
CA LYS A 187 1.28 3.96 -25.99
C LYS A 187 2.03 3.30 -24.84
N PRO A 188 2.08 1.97 -24.76
CA PRO A 188 2.82 1.29 -23.72
C PRO A 188 4.34 1.50 -23.88
N LEU A 189 5.01 1.82 -22.77
CA LEU A 189 6.48 1.91 -22.67
C LEU A 189 7.08 0.68 -22.03
N THR A 190 6.31 -0.06 -21.25
CA THR A 190 6.74 -1.30 -20.60
C THR A 190 5.77 -2.42 -20.94
N GLN A 191 6.21 -3.66 -20.73
CA GLN A 191 5.27 -4.77 -20.67
C GLN A 191 4.24 -4.54 -19.54
N THR A 192 3.11 -5.20 -19.65
CA THR A 192 2.08 -5.17 -18.63
C THR A 192 2.41 -6.16 -17.52
N TYR A 193 2.44 -5.69 -16.29
CA TYR A 193 2.73 -6.47 -15.08
C TYR A 193 1.44 -6.85 -14.36
N ALA A 194 1.49 -7.97 -13.66
CA ALA A 194 0.43 -8.38 -12.75
C ALA A 194 0.98 -8.64 -11.35
N ALA A 195 0.24 -8.21 -10.33
CA ALA A 195 0.57 -8.46 -8.94
C ALA A 195 -0.71 -8.80 -8.16
N ALA A 196 -0.66 -9.80 -7.29
CA ALA A 196 -1.83 -10.30 -6.58
C ALA A 196 -1.60 -10.47 -5.08
N ASN A 197 -2.71 -10.64 -4.33
CA ASN A 197 -2.69 -10.97 -2.90
C ASN A 197 -1.94 -9.99 -2.02
N PHE A 198 -2.30 -8.73 -2.13
CA PHE A 198 -1.62 -7.67 -1.42
C PHE A 198 -1.88 -7.66 0.08
N SER A 199 -3.11 -7.99 0.52
CA SER A 199 -3.53 -7.72 1.89
C SER A 199 -3.15 -8.86 2.84
N TYR A 200 -2.22 -8.55 3.74
CA TYR A 200 -1.79 -9.46 4.81
C TYR A 200 -1.36 -8.66 6.05
N ARG A 201 -1.35 -9.35 7.18
CA ARG A 201 -0.85 -8.84 8.45
C ARG A 201 -0.30 -9.99 9.29
N ARG A 202 0.70 -9.70 10.12
CA ARG A 202 1.13 -10.58 11.21
C ARG A 202 0.55 -10.10 12.55
N ASP A 203 0.41 -11.00 13.51
CA ASP A 203 -0.12 -10.65 14.84
C ASP A 203 0.91 -9.86 15.67
N THR A 204 2.18 -10.23 15.58
CA THR A 204 3.30 -9.58 16.28
C THR A 204 4.27 -8.95 15.29
N MET A 205 4.78 -7.76 15.56
CA MET A 205 5.78 -7.08 14.73
C MET A 205 7.17 -7.07 15.35
N SER A 206 7.28 -7.50 16.60
CA SER A 206 8.53 -7.49 17.35
C SER A 206 8.70 -8.76 18.18
N GLY A 207 9.89 -8.95 18.69
CA GLY A 207 10.27 -9.96 19.67
C GLY A 207 11.67 -9.66 20.20
N GLU A 208 12.23 -10.59 20.96
CA GLU A 208 13.57 -10.40 21.50
C GLU A 208 14.59 -10.27 20.35
N GLY A 209 15.25 -9.11 20.27
CA GLY A 209 16.30 -8.83 19.28
C GLY A 209 15.81 -8.61 17.85
N TYR A 210 14.51 -8.42 17.60
CA TYR A 210 14.04 -8.08 16.26
C TYR A 210 12.82 -7.17 16.21
N LEU A 211 12.68 -6.48 15.07
CA LEU A 211 11.54 -5.62 14.72
C LEU A 211 11.22 -5.78 13.23
N MET A 212 9.93 -5.81 12.88
CA MET A 212 9.43 -5.76 11.50
C MET A 212 8.84 -4.39 11.21
N ILE A 213 9.20 -3.78 10.08
CA ILE A 213 8.74 -2.45 9.67
C ILE A 213 8.13 -2.48 8.27
N GLY A 214 7.28 -1.50 7.97
CA GLY A 214 6.63 -1.38 6.67
C GLY A 214 5.87 -2.64 6.25
N ASP A 215 5.99 -2.98 4.98
CA ASP A 215 5.29 -4.12 4.39
C ASP A 215 5.79 -5.48 4.91
N ALA A 216 6.97 -5.56 5.53
CA ALA A 216 7.42 -6.79 6.18
C ALA A 216 6.48 -7.23 7.32
N PHE A 217 5.81 -6.28 7.99
CA PHE A 217 4.80 -6.53 9.00
C PHE A 217 3.39 -6.65 8.43
N ALA A 218 2.95 -5.69 7.64
CA ALA A 218 1.58 -5.63 7.12
C ALA A 218 1.47 -4.79 5.86
N PHE A 219 0.67 -5.25 4.90
CA PHE A 219 0.24 -4.49 3.74
C PHE A 219 -1.26 -4.63 3.54
N ILE A 220 -1.94 -3.57 3.06
CA ILE A 220 -3.38 -3.59 2.90
C ILE A 220 -3.76 -3.56 1.41
N ASP A 221 -3.64 -2.40 0.76
CA ASP A 221 -4.01 -2.16 -0.64
C ASP A 221 -3.42 -0.81 -1.10
N PRO A 222 -3.04 -0.64 -2.37
CA PRO A 222 -2.40 0.58 -2.84
C PRO A 222 -3.33 1.77 -3.07
N VAL A 223 -4.64 1.65 -2.86
CA VAL A 223 -5.63 2.67 -3.27
C VAL A 223 -5.37 4.08 -2.73
N PHE A 224 -4.78 4.23 -1.56
CA PHE A 224 -4.42 5.54 -0.98
C PHE A 224 -2.93 5.84 -1.07
N SER A 225 -2.16 5.03 -1.79
CA SER A 225 -0.71 5.20 -1.97
C SER A 225 0.07 5.34 -0.66
N SER A 226 -0.43 4.80 0.44
CA SER A 226 0.07 5.02 1.80
C SER A 226 1.24 4.10 2.21
N GLY A 227 1.60 3.10 1.39
CA GLY A 227 2.61 2.09 1.74
C GLY A 227 3.98 2.68 2.06
N VAL A 228 4.50 3.54 1.18
CA VAL A 228 5.81 4.19 1.39
C VAL A 228 5.79 5.09 2.63
N HIS A 229 4.70 5.85 2.83
CA HIS A 229 4.54 6.69 4.03
C HIS A 229 4.57 5.85 5.32
N LEU A 230 3.85 4.73 5.36
CA LEU A 230 3.86 3.82 6.52
C LEU A 230 5.24 3.20 6.74
N ALA A 231 5.94 2.83 5.67
CA ALA A 231 7.28 2.27 5.74
C ALA A 231 8.29 3.28 6.30
N LEU A 232 8.31 4.51 5.78
CA LEU A 232 9.19 5.58 6.27
C LEU A 232 8.90 5.96 7.73
N ASN A 233 7.62 6.07 8.10
CA ASN A 233 7.22 6.35 9.49
C ASN A 233 7.67 5.24 10.44
N SER A 234 7.40 3.97 10.08
CA SER A 234 7.83 2.84 10.91
C SER A 234 9.34 2.69 10.94
N GLY A 235 10.07 3.00 9.86
CA GLY A 235 11.52 3.01 9.83
C GLY A 235 12.12 4.06 10.77
N THR A 236 11.67 5.30 10.67
CA THR A 236 12.17 6.41 11.49
C THR A 236 11.90 6.19 12.98
N ARG A 237 10.69 5.77 13.33
CA ARG A 237 10.32 5.52 14.73
C ARG A 237 10.91 4.22 15.26
N GLY A 238 11.01 3.19 14.42
CA GLY A 238 11.67 1.94 14.76
C GLY A 238 13.15 2.11 15.08
N ALA A 239 13.83 3.07 14.43
CA ALA A 239 15.23 3.38 14.74
C ALA A 239 15.42 3.83 16.20
N ALA A 240 14.49 4.63 16.76
CA ALA A 240 14.53 5.02 18.16
C ALA A 240 14.37 3.82 19.12
N VAL A 241 13.48 2.88 18.78
CA VAL A 241 13.28 1.64 19.53
C VAL A 241 14.55 0.78 19.52
N VAL A 242 15.19 0.65 18.36
CA VAL A 242 16.46 -0.09 18.22
C VAL A 242 17.59 0.57 19.04
N ASP A 243 17.69 1.88 18.99
CA ASP A 243 18.68 2.64 19.78
C ASP A 243 18.47 2.43 21.29
N ALA A 244 17.22 2.50 21.76
CA ALA A 244 16.89 2.23 23.17
C ALA A 244 17.26 0.80 23.58
N TYR A 245 17.02 -0.20 22.73
CA TYR A 245 17.44 -1.58 22.96
C TYR A 245 18.96 -1.71 23.08
N LEU A 246 19.71 -1.15 22.11
CA LEU A 246 21.17 -1.25 22.07
C LEU A 246 21.83 -0.55 23.24
N ARG A 247 21.25 0.54 23.73
CA ARG A 247 21.71 1.27 24.93
C ARG A 247 21.24 0.64 26.23
N LYS A 248 20.43 -0.43 26.18
CA LYS A 248 19.80 -1.03 27.36
C LYS A 248 19.00 0.00 28.18
N SER A 249 18.30 0.92 27.48
CA SER A 249 17.51 1.96 28.11
C SER A 249 16.39 1.36 28.97
N PRO A 250 16.15 1.87 30.18
CA PRO A 250 15.02 1.44 31.01
C PRO A 250 13.66 1.70 30.33
N ASP A 251 13.59 2.65 29.40
CA ASP A 251 12.39 3.03 28.68
C ASP A 251 12.11 2.18 27.43
N TYR A 252 12.99 1.22 27.10
CA TYR A 252 12.86 0.39 25.90
C TYR A 252 11.46 -0.24 25.76
N ALA A 253 10.96 -0.86 26.83
CA ALA A 253 9.67 -1.54 26.79
C ALA A 253 8.51 -0.57 26.51
N ALA A 254 8.55 0.62 27.10
CA ALA A 254 7.55 1.67 26.87
C ALA A 254 7.61 2.21 25.44
N GLN A 255 8.81 2.48 24.91
CA GLN A 255 9.02 2.94 23.55
C GLN A 255 8.57 1.90 22.51
N LEU A 256 8.87 0.62 22.75
CA LEU A 256 8.41 -0.48 21.88
C LEU A 256 6.88 -0.57 21.88
N GLN A 257 6.24 -0.49 23.05
CA GLN A 257 4.78 -0.52 23.15
C GLN A 257 4.12 0.67 22.43
N GLU A 258 4.66 1.88 22.60
CA GLU A 258 4.18 3.08 21.91
C GLU A 258 4.31 2.93 20.39
N PHE A 259 5.45 2.46 19.92
CA PHE A 259 5.72 2.17 18.52
C PHE A 259 4.71 1.18 17.94
N GLU A 260 4.50 0.03 18.60
CA GLU A 260 3.54 -0.97 18.14
C GLU A 260 2.11 -0.43 18.08
N GLN A 261 1.69 0.31 19.09
CA GLN A 261 0.37 0.93 19.13
C GLN A 261 0.20 1.96 18.01
N MET A 262 1.22 2.78 17.74
CA MET A 262 1.22 3.76 16.68
C MET A 262 1.08 3.09 15.30
N VAL A 263 1.91 2.10 14.99
CA VAL A 263 1.86 1.38 13.70
C VAL A 263 0.51 0.69 13.51
N ARG A 264 0.01 -0.03 14.54
CA ARG A 264 -1.30 -0.69 14.49
C ARG A 264 -2.43 0.31 14.29
N ARG A 265 -2.39 1.48 14.92
CA ARG A 265 -3.39 2.54 14.78
C ARG A 265 -3.42 3.05 13.34
N GLY A 266 -2.26 3.35 12.75
CA GLY A 266 -2.15 3.79 11.36
C GLY A 266 -2.74 2.77 10.39
N ILE A 267 -2.31 1.51 10.49
CA ILE A 267 -2.80 0.39 9.68
C ILE A 267 -4.32 0.22 9.82
N ASN A 268 -4.85 0.21 11.05
CA ASN A 268 -6.28 0.02 11.29
C ASN A 268 -7.12 1.18 10.75
N THR A 269 -6.60 2.42 10.83
CA THR A 269 -7.28 3.60 10.28
C THR A 269 -7.38 3.49 8.78
N PHE A 270 -6.29 3.27 8.07
CA PHE A 270 -6.31 3.07 6.61
C PHE A 270 -7.15 1.86 6.19
N SER A 271 -7.03 0.73 6.89
CA SER A 271 -7.78 -0.49 6.58
C SER A 271 -9.29 -0.26 6.55
N TRP A 272 -9.81 0.54 7.49
CA TRP A 272 -11.25 0.80 7.54
C TRP A 272 -11.75 1.48 6.26
N PHE A 273 -11.02 2.48 5.76
CA PHE A 273 -11.35 3.23 4.54
C PHE A 273 -11.11 2.38 3.29
N ILE A 274 -9.96 1.73 3.21
CA ILE A 274 -9.55 0.89 2.09
C ILE A 274 -10.55 -0.25 1.85
N HIS A 275 -10.92 -0.97 2.90
CA HIS A 275 -11.85 -2.09 2.76
C HIS A 275 -13.25 -1.67 2.27
N ARG A 276 -13.59 -0.39 2.40
CA ARG A 276 -14.88 0.16 1.98
C ARG A 276 -14.81 0.96 0.69
N PHE A 277 -13.63 1.21 0.18
CA PHE A 277 -13.41 2.08 -0.98
C PHE A 277 -14.32 1.76 -2.17
N ASN A 278 -14.50 0.49 -2.51
CA ASN A 278 -15.38 0.07 -3.61
C ASN A 278 -16.83 -0.28 -3.15
N GLN A 279 -17.28 0.18 -1.99
CA GLN A 279 -18.68 0.02 -1.58
C GLN A 279 -19.49 1.20 -2.08
N PRO A 280 -20.71 1.00 -2.64
CA PRO A 280 -21.53 2.08 -3.16
C PRO A 280 -21.76 3.22 -2.15
N ALA A 281 -22.06 2.88 -0.89
CA ALA A 281 -22.22 3.88 0.17
C ALA A 281 -20.95 4.70 0.42
N PHE A 282 -19.78 4.10 0.28
CA PHE A 282 -18.52 4.82 0.43
C PHE A 282 -18.24 5.70 -0.79
N GLU A 283 -18.45 5.19 -2.00
CA GLU A 283 -18.30 5.95 -3.24
C GLU A 283 -19.17 7.20 -3.21
N GLU A 284 -20.45 7.07 -2.83
CA GLU A 284 -21.39 8.19 -2.73
C GLU A 284 -20.92 9.22 -1.72
N LEU A 285 -20.55 8.80 -0.51
CA LEU A 285 -20.08 9.68 0.54
C LEU A 285 -18.73 10.33 0.21
N PHE A 286 -17.84 9.59 -0.44
CA PHE A 286 -16.49 10.07 -0.76
C PHE A 286 -16.46 11.15 -1.85
N VAL A 287 -17.39 11.11 -2.82
CA VAL A 287 -17.51 12.14 -3.87
C VAL A 287 -18.58 13.20 -3.58
N SER A 288 -19.26 13.12 -2.43
CA SER A 288 -20.27 14.11 -2.05
C SER A 288 -19.64 15.48 -1.85
N THR A 289 -20.24 16.50 -2.44
CA THR A 289 -19.86 17.91 -2.24
C THR A 289 -20.53 18.54 -1.00
N ASN A 290 -21.54 17.87 -0.44
CA ASN A 290 -22.34 18.36 0.68
C ASN A 290 -21.85 17.89 2.05
N ARG A 291 -20.55 17.63 2.20
CA ARG A 291 -19.97 17.22 3.48
C ARG A 291 -19.68 18.44 4.37
N PRO A 292 -19.84 18.31 5.69
CA PRO A 292 -19.37 19.35 6.61
C PRO A 292 -17.86 19.60 6.39
N PRO A 293 -17.40 20.88 6.38
CA PRO A 293 -16.00 21.22 6.09
C PRO A 293 -14.98 20.50 6.98
N LYS A 294 -15.27 20.31 8.27
CA LYS A 294 -14.39 19.56 9.18
C LYS A 294 -14.26 18.08 8.81
N MET A 295 -15.32 17.48 8.27
CA MET A 295 -15.29 16.08 7.81
C MET A 295 -14.48 15.95 6.52
N GLU A 296 -14.59 16.90 5.59
CA GLU A 296 -13.78 16.95 4.39
C GLU A 296 -12.29 17.10 4.73
N ARG A 297 -11.94 18.05 5.60
CA ARG A 297 -10.56 18.24 6.09
C ARG A 297 -10.00 16.98 6.75
N ALA A 298 -10.81 16.23 7.50
CA ALA A 298 -10.37 14.99 8.12
C ALA A 298 -10.10 13.88 7.10
N VAL A 299 -10.92 13.77 6.05
CA VAL A 299 -10.66 12.83 4.94
C VAL A 299 -9.40 13.25 4.18
N LEU A 300 -9.19 14.53 3.93
CA LEU A 300 -7.97 15.05 3.31
C LEU A 300 -6.73 14.76 4.16
N SER A 301 -6.81 14.97 5.48
CA SER A 301 -5.72 14.64 6.42
C SER A 301 -5.38 13.13 6.38
N LEU A 302 -6.41 12.27 6.28
CA LEU A 302 -6.18 10.83 6.10
C LEU A 302 -5.42 10.54 4.79
N LEU A 303 -5.84 11.14 3.67
CA LEU A 303 -5.22 10.94 2.36
C LEU A 303 -3.80 11.53 2.31
N ALA A 304 -3.55 12.64 2.99
CA ALA A 304 -2.24 13.26 3.15
C ALA A 304 -1.30 12.48 4.09
N GLY A 305 -1.77 11.38 4.71
CA GLY A 305 -0.96 10.55 5.60
C GLY A 305 -0.93 10.99 7.05
N ASP A 306 -1.65 12.05 7.43
CA ASP A 306 -1.72 12.56 8.81
C ASP A 306 -2.64 11.70 9.69
N VAL A 307 -2.30 10.41 9.81
CA VAL A 307 -3.07 9.43 10.61
C VAL A 307 -2.52 9.23 12.02
N PHE A 308 -1.31 9.74 12.28
CA PHE A 308 -0.60 9.48 13.53
C PHE A 308 -0.73 10.61 14.55
N ALA A 309 -0.90 11.86 14.11
CA ALA A 309 -0.68 13.04 14.95
C ALA A 309 -1.94 13.78 15.40
N GLN A 310 -3.08 13.75 14.67
CA GLN A 310 -4.08 14.78 14.91
C GLN A 310 -5.31 14.32 15.68
N ALA A 311 -5.41 14.82 16.93
CA ALA A 311 -6.64 14.73 17.74
C ALA A 311 -7.85 15.38 17.02
N GLN A 312 -7.62 16.43 16.21
CA GLN A 312 -8.64 17.19 15.49
C GLN A 312 -9.37 16.35 14.41
N ALA A 313 -8.68 15.41 13.78
CA ALA A 313 -9.27 14.54 12.76
C ALA A 313 -10.11 13.38 13.34
N ARG A 314 -9.90 13.01 14.62
CA ARG A 314 -10.52 11.81 15.22
C ARG A 314 -12.04 11.85 15.23
N LEU A 315 -12.62 12.94 15.76
CA LEU A 315 -14.07 13.08 15.84
C LEU A 315 -14.72 13.21 14.45
N PRO A 316 -14.23 14.05 13.52
CA PRO A 316 -14.77 14.11 12.16
C PRO A 316 -14.66 12.77 11.39
N LEU A 317 -13.56 12.01 11.54
CA LEU A 317 -13.43 10.68 10.95
C LEU A 317 -14.39 9.66 11.60
N PHE A 318 -14.64 9.77 12.89
CA PHE A 318 -15.66 8.96 13.55
C PHE A 318 -17.05 9.29 13.01
N LEU A 319 -17.40 10.57 12.88
CA LEU A 319 -18.66 11.00 12.30
C LEU A 319 -18.80 10.55 10.84
N PHE A 320 -17.72 10.60 10.06
CA PHE A 320 -17.71 10.03 8.71
C PHE A 320 -18.11 8.54 8.70
N LYS A 321 -17.57 7.77 9.65
CA LYS A 321 -17.91 6.35 9.80
C LYS A 321 -19.38 6.15 10.19
N VAL A 322 -19.91 6.97 11.07
CA VAL A 322 -21.33 6.93 11.45
C VAL A 322 -22.23 7.21 10.24
N VAL A 323 -21.97 8.30 9.50
CA VAL A 323 -22.70 8.64 8.29
C VAL A 323 -22.60 7.53 7.24
N TYR A 324 -21.40 6.95 7.07
CA TYR A 324 -21.24 5.79 6.18
C TYR A 324 -22.18 4.64 6.54
N TYR A 325 -22.30 4.28 7.82
CA TYR A 325 -23.20 3.19 8.22
C TYR A 325 -24.68 3.54 8.04
N ILE A 326 -25.06 4.81 8.23
CA ILE A 326 -26.41 5.28 7.94
C ILE A 326 -26.70 5.11 6.42
N VAL A 327 -25.83 5.63 5.56
CA VAL A 327 -25.98 5.49 4.10
C VAL A 327 -25.94 4.02 3.67
N PHE A 328 -25.10 3.21 4.31
CA PHE A 328 -25.02 1.77 4.05
C PHE A 328 -26.37 1.07 4.33
N VAL A 329 -27.02 1.40 5.44
CA VAL A 329 -28.32 0.82 5.82
C VAL A 329 -29.43 1.32 4.89
N LEU A 330 -29.44 2.60 4.54
CA LEU A 330 -30.42 3.16 3.61
C LEU A 330 -30.34 2.51 2.22
N ASN A 331 -29.13 2.19 1.76
CA ASN A 331 -28.85 1.53 0.46
C ASN A 331 -28.48 0.05 0.63
N TRP A 332 -29.08 -0.65 1.63
CA TRP A 332 -28.67 -1.98 2.04
C TRP A 332 -28.67 -3.03 0.92
N LYS A 333 -29.65 -2.96 0.00
CA LYS A 333 -29.79 -3.92 -1.11
C LYS A 333 -28.56 -3.90 -2.04
N GLU A 334 -28.14 -2.72 -2.47
CA GLU A 334 -26.98 -2.54 -3.36
C GLU A 334 -25.68 -2.87 -2.64
N ASN A 335 -25.52 -2.36 -1.44
CA ASN A 335 -24.33 -2.61 -0.62
C ASN A 335 -24.15 -4.10 -0.30
N TRP A 336 -25.25 -4.81 -0.05
CA TRP A 336 -25.23 -6.24 0.27
C TRP A 336 -24.91 -7.10 -0.95
N ALA A 337 -25.39 -6.73 -2.14
CA ALA A 337 -25.07 -7.40 -3.39
C ALA A 337 -23.57 -7.34 -3.68
N VAL A 338 -22.94 -6.16 -3.51
CA VAL A 338 -21.48 -5.97 -3.67
C VAL A 338 -20.71 -6.75 -2.60
N ALA A 339 -21.15 -6.72 -1.35
CA ALA A 339 -20.51 -7.46 -0.25
C ALA A 339 -20.56 -8.98 -0.46
N ARG A 340 -21.67 -9.52 -0.97
CA ARG A 340 -21.82 -10.95 -1.31
C ARG A 340 -20.87 -11.37 -2.43
N ARG A 341 -20.79 -10.62 -3.53
CA ARG A 341 -19.87 -10.91 -4.63
C ARG A 341 -18.43 -11.01 -4.14
N ARG A 342 -17.98 -10.10 -3.27
CA ARG A 342 -16.65 -10.11 -2.67
C ARG A 342 -16.39 -11.32 -1.79
N LYS A 343 -17.37 -11.71 -0.96
CA LYS A 343 -17.23 -12.85 -0.05
C LYS A 343 -17.17 -14.19 -0.79
N GLN A 344 -17.82 -14.30 -1.92
CA GLN A 344 -17.78 -15.49 -2.78
C GLN A 344 -16.38 -15.62 -3.42
N GLY A 345 -15.85 -14.55 -3.99
CA GLY A 345 -14.53 -14.57 -4.62
C GLY A 345 -13.35 -14.81 -3.66
N THR A 346 -13.43 -14.38 -2.39
CA THR A 346 -12.38 -14.69 -1.41
C THR A 346 -12.29 -16.17 -1.04
N ARG A 347 -13.36 -16.94 -1.21
CA ARG A 347 -13.37 -18.38 -0.92
C ARG A 347 -12.70 -19.22 -2.01
N THR A 348 -12.77 -18.79 -3.27
CA THR A 348 -12.22 -19.53 -4.41
C THR A 348 -10.70 -19.36 -4.57
N THR A 349 -10.13 -18.29 -4.03
CA THR A 349 -8.73 -17.87 -4.28
C THR A 349 -7.68 -18.63 -3.45
N VAL A 350 -8.07 -19.37 -2.42
CA VAL A 350 -7.12 -20.02 -1.49
C VAL A 350 -6.38 -21.20 -2.13
N THR A 351 -6.94 -21.83 -3.15
CA THR A 351 -6.44 -23.12 -3.69
C THR A 351 -5.46 -22.97 -4.86
N GLU A 352 -5.46 -21.86 -5.62
CA GLU A 352 -4.80 -21.81 -6.94
C GLU A 352 -3.65 -20.80 -7.08
N VAL A 353 -3.30 -20.05 -6.07
CA VAL A 353 -2.34 -18.92 -6.19
C VAL A 353 -0.87 -19.35 -6.09
N LYS A 354 -0.58 -20.63 -5.86
CA LYS A 354 0.82 -21.11 -5.84
C LYS A 354 1.54 -20.91 -7.17
N ASP A 355 0.83 -20.93 -8.29
CA ASP A 355 1.44 -20.89 -9.62
C ASP A 355 1.83 -19.49 -10.12
N TYR A 356 1.19 -18.42 -9.61
CA TYR A 356 1.51 -17.03 -10.03
C TYR A 356 2.74 -16.44 -9.34
N ALA A 357 3.04 -16.86 -8.12
CA ALA A 357 4.20 -16.38 -7.36
C ALA A 357 5.52 -16.99 -7.91
N VAL A 358 5.47 -18.18 -8.47
CA VAL A 358 6.64 -18.88 -9.05
C VAL A 358 7.12 -18.21 -10.34
N ASN A 359 6.22 -17.64 -11.14
CA ASN A 359 6.60 -16.99 -12.40
C ASN A 359 7.18 -15.57 -12.23
N GLN A 360 7.02 -14.92 -11.07
CA GLN A 360 7.69 -13.64 -10.80
C GLN A 360 9.12 -13.79 -10.25
N ALA A 361 9.47 -14.93 -9.69
CA ALA A 361 10.85 -15.21 -9.25
C ALA A 361 11.82 -15.40 -10.42
N ASN A 362 11.30 -15.65 -11.64
CA ASN A 362 12.08 -15.93 -12.84
C ASN A 362 12.01 -14.84 -13.91
N ALA A 363 11.46 -13.65 -13.61
CA ALA A 363 11.51 -12.53 -14.54
C ALA A 363 12.89 -11.85 -14.45
N PRO A 364 13.61 -11.68 -15.57
CA PRO A 364 14.89 -10.96 -15.55
C PRO A 364 14.67 -9.50 -15.19
N ASN A 365 15.57 -8.96 -14.36
CA ASN A 365 15.63 -7.57 -13.89
C ASN A 365 15.69 -6.54 -15.03
#